data_784147bd77ea0396466d4814ee0cc037
#
_entry.id   784147bd77ea0396466d4814ee0cc037
#
_cell.length_a   1.000
_cell.length_b   1.000
_cell.length_c   1.000
_cell.angle_alpha   90.00
_cell.angle_beta   90.00
_cell.angle_gamma   90.00
#
_symmetry.space_group_name_H-M   'P 1'
#
loop_
_entity.id
_entity.type
_entity.pdbx_description
1 polymer ?
#
loop_
_entity_poly.entity_id
_entity_poly.type
_entity_poly.pdbx_seq_one_letter_code
_entity_poly.pdbx_strand_id
1 'polypeptide(L)'
;MRISRKTDYALRALFTLVEHYDGAPIPIRELARRNDIPKRFLEQIMLALKAQGWVDSLAGIRGGYVLAKNPTKITMGEVVRHFDGILAPIDCVSVTGYKRCSQEPVCRFRRVFFDTRNYVAGVMDRATLAEVAKGAPLTRQEVWAGFIEGEGI
;
A
#
# COMPACT_ATOMS: atom_id res chain seq x y z
N MET A 1 -12.37 5.44 3.52
CA MET A 1 -11.52 4.38 2.91
C MET A 1 -10.57 3.89 3.98
N ARG A 2 -10.46 2.59 4.17
CA ARG A 2 -9.58 1.98 5.19
C ARG A 2 -8.80 0.85 4.54
N ILE A 3 -7.48 0.86 4.66
CA ILE A 3 -6.63 -0.26 4.18
C ILE A 3 -6.72 -1.44 5.14
N SER A 4 -6.59 -2.67 4.60
CA SER A 4 -6.58 -3.89 5.40
C SER A 4 -5.24 -4.06 6.15
N ARG A 5 -5.24 -4.91 7.19
CA ARG A 5 -3.99 -5.31 7.85
C ARG A 5 -3.01 -5.99 6.89
N LYS A 6 -3.53 -6.67 5.87
CA LYS A 6 -2.69 -7.33 4.87
C LYS A 6 -1.91 -6.31 4.05
N THR A 7 -2.57 -5.25 3.62
CA THR A 7 -1.93 -4.13 2.90
C THR A 7 -0.94 -3.37 3.79
N ASP A 8 -1.30 -3.06 5.04
CA ASP A 8 -0.40 -2.42 6.00
C ASP A 8 0.88 -3.24 6.18
N TYR A 9 0.76 -4.54 6.43
CA TYR A 9 1.91 -5.42 6.60
C TYR A 9 2.74 -5.58 5.32
N ALA A 10 2.09 -5.65 4.16
CA ALA A 10 2.78 -5.69 2.87
C ALA A 10 3.63 -4.43 2.65
N LEU A 11 3.08 -3.26 2.93
CA LEU A 11 3.81 -1.99 2.83
C LEU A 11 4.99 -1.93 3.79
N ARG A 12 4.82 -2.31 5.06
CA ARG A 12 5.93 -2.35 6.04
C ARG A 12 7.07 -3.25 5.56
N ALA A 13 6.75 -4.45 5.09
CA ALA A 13 7.76 -5.38 4.58
C ALA A 13 8.46 -4.82 3.33
N LEU A 14 7.71 -4.23 2.40
CA LEU A 14 8.27 -3.61 1.20
C LEU A 14 9.20 -2.44 1.55
N PHE A 15 8.84 -1.56 2.47
CA PHE A 15 9.69 -0.45 2.88
C PHE A 15 10.99 -0.92 3.53
N THR A 16 10.95 -1.97 4.37
CA THR A 16 12.17 -2.58 4.89
C THR A 16 13.07 -3.13 3.77
N LEU A 17 12.49 -3.72 2.73
CA LEU A 17 13.27 -4.18 1.56
C LEU A 17 13.78 -3.03 0.68
N VAL A 18 13.04 -1.92 0.60
CA VAL A 18 13.50 -0.70 -0.10
C VAL A 18 14.72 -0.10 0.58
N GLU A 19 14.72 -0.02 1.92
CA GLU A 19 15.86 0.46 2.72
C GLU A 19 17.12 -0.40 2.53
N HIS A 20 16.93 -1.67 2.14
CA HIS A 20 18.01 -2.65 1.89
C HIS A 20 18.14 -3.01 0.40
N TYR A 21 17.65 -2.14 -0.48
CA TYR A 21 17.74 -2.35 -1.92
C TYR A 21 19.20 -2.46 -2.33
N ASP A 22 19.54 -3.44 -3.17
CA ASP A 22 20.92 -3.83 -3.55
C ASP A 22 21.77 -4.41 -2.40
N GLY A 23 21.18 -4.64 -1.23
CA GLY A 23 21.83 -5.26 -0.07
C GLY A 23 21.67 -6.78 0.00
N ALA A 24 22.11 -7.36 1.11
CA ALA A 24 21.95 -8.77 1.39
C ALA A 24 20.47 -9.15 1.61
N PRO A 25 20.06 -10.39 1.25
CA PRO A 25 18.69 -10.86 1.49
C PRO A 25 18.34 -10.81 2.96
N ILE A 26 17.09 -10.44 3.27
CA ILE A 26 16.57 -10.40 4.64
C ILE A 26 15.79 -11.68 4.91
N PRO A 27 16.21 -12.50 5.89
CA PRO A 27 15.47 -13.71 6.28
C PRO A 27 14.05 -13.37 6.76
N ILE A 28 13.07 -14.23 6.46
CA ILE A 28 11.66 -14.00 6.82
C ILE A 28 11.45 -13.74 8.33
N ARG A 29 12.22 -14.39 9.20
CA ARG A 29 12.15 -14.18 10.65
C ARG A 29 12.58 -12.76 11.04
N GLU A 30 13.63 -12.28 10.42
CA GLU A 30 14.15 -10.93 10.66
C GLU A 30 13.19 -9.87 10.11
N LEU A 31 12.67 -10.08 8.91
CA LEU A 31 11.66 -9.20 8.30
C LEU A 31 10.39 -9.11 9.16
N ALA A 32 9.91 -10.24 9.68
CA ALA A 32 8.77 -10.32 10.59
C ALA A 32 9.03 -9.56 11.90
N ARG A 33 10.21 -9.77 12.52
CA ARG A 33 10.61 -9.11 13.75
C ARG A 33 10.71 -7.58 13.60
N ARG A 34 11.38 -7.10 12.55
CA ARG A 34 11.57 -5.66 12.30
C ARG A 34 10.24 -4.92 12.12
N ASN A 35 9.26 -5.59 11.55
CA ASN A 35 7.99 -4.98 11.20
C ASN A 35 6.84 -5.29 12.17
N ASP A 36 7.11 -6.02 13.25
CA ASP A 36 6.08 -6.49 14.19
C ASP A 36 4.92 -7.21 13.49
N ILE A 37 5.26 -8.18 12.64
CA ILE A 37 4.30 -8.96 11.85
C ILE A 37 4.42 -10.45 12.24
N PRO A 38 3.30 -11.14 12.53
CA PRO A 38 3.34 -12.58 12.74
C PRO A 38 3.93 -13.30 11.52
N LYS A 39 4.97 -14.11 11.73
CA LYS A 39 5.74 -14.75 10.65
C LYS A 39 4.86 -15.49 9.64
N ARG A 40 3.91 -16.31 10.12
CA ARG A 40 3.00 -17.07 9.23
C ARG A 40 2.16 -16.18 8.33
N PHE A 41 1.76 -15.01 8.83
CA PHE A 41 0.99 -14.05 8.07
C PHE A 41 1.86 -13.37 7.01
N LEU A 42 3.10 -13.02 7.38
CA LEU A 42 4.07 -12.44 6.47
C LEU A 42 4.44 -13.39 5.33
N GLU A 43 4.58 -14.69 5.61
CA GLU A 43 4.86 -15.71 4.59
C GLU A 43 3.82 -15.67 3.44
N GLN A 44 2.54 -15.56 3.76
CA GLN A 44 1.47 -15.45 2.76
C GLN A 44 1.54 -14.13 1.97
N ILE A 45 1.88 -13.04 2.64
CA ILE A 45 2.09 -11.73 1.98
C ILE A 45 3.26 -11.80 1.02
N MET A 46 4.39 -12.36 1.45
CA MET A 46 5.59 -12.46 0.61
C MET A 46 5.37 -13.34 -0.63
N LEU A 47 4.57 -14.40 -0.53
CA LEU A 47 4.15 -15.20 -1.69
C LEU A 47 3.35 -14.35 -2.70
N ALA A 48 2.41 -13.52 -2.20
CA ALA A 48 1.63 -12.63 -3.06
C ALA A 48 2.51 -11.55 -3.72
N LEU A 49 3.44 -10.96 -2.98
CA LEU A 49 4.39 -9.97 -3.51
C LEU A 49 5.33 -10.58 -4.55
N LYS A 50 5.77 -11.82 -4.32
CA LYS A 50 6.59 -12.57 -5.28
C LYS A 50 5.83 -12.90 -6.56
N ALA A 51 4.57 -13.29 -6.46
CA ALA A 51 3.70 -13.53 -7.61
C ALA A 51 3.52 -12.27 -8.49
N GLN A 52 3.61 -11.07 -7.90
CA GLN A 52 3.60 -9.79 -8.62
C GLN A 52 4.99 -9.41 -9.19
N GLY A 53 6.03 -10.17 -8.89
CA GLY A 53 7.39 -9.84 -9.30
C GLY A 53 7.98 -8.62 -8.58
N TRP A 54 7.42 -8.22 -7.44
CA TRP A 54 7.95 -7.09 -6.65
C TRP A 54 9.07 -7.52 -5.72
N VAL A 55 9.04 -8.75 -5.25
CA VAL A 55 10.09 -9.35 -4.41
C VAL A 55 10.53 -10.70 -4.97
N ASP A 56 11.73 -11.12 -4.62
CA ASP A 56 12.23 -12.47 -4.88
C ASP A 56 12.78 -13.10 -3.60
N SER A 57 12.93 -14.42 -3.64
CA SER A 57 13.46 -15.20 -2.54
C SER A 57 14.73 -15.95 -2.95
N LEU A 58 15.76 -15.81 -2.16
CA LEU A 58 17.02 -16.52 -2.32
C LEU A 58 17.11 -17.66 -1.30
N ALA A 59 17.42 -18.86 -1.78
CA ALA A 59 17.54 -20.05 -0.95
C ALA A 59 18.90 -20.10 -0.23
N GLY A 60 19.00 -20.93 0.82
CA GLY A 60 20.25 -21.25 1.53
C GLY A 60 20.36 -20.57 2.90
N ILE A 61 21.49 -20.82 3.56
CA ILE A 61 21.76 -20.35 4.95
C ILE A 61 21.77 -18.82 5.03
N ARG A 62 22.24 -18.15 3.99
CA ARG A 62 22.23 -16.67 3.86
C ARG A 62 21.09 -16.18 2.97
N GLY A 63 20.07 -17.01 2.80
CA GLY A 63 18.91 -16.69 1.97
C GLY A 63 17.91 -15.79 2.70
N GLY A 64 16.91 -15.37 1.94
CA GLY A 64 15.86 -14.46 2.42
C GLY A 64 15.16 -13.80 1.26
N TYR A 65 14.55 -12.66 1.52
CA TYR A 65 13.83 -11.87 0.52
C TYR A 65 14.63 -10.63 0.11
N VAL A 66 14.51 -10.28 -1.15
CA VAL A 66 15.04 -9.04 -1.74
C VAL A 66 13.94 -8.36 -2.55
N LEU A 67 14.06 -7.06 -2.75
CA LEU A 67 13.22 -6.35 -3.70
C LEU A 67 13.70 -6.71 -5.13
N ALA A 68 12.80 -7.28 -5.95
CA ALA A 68 13.12 -7.71 -7.32
C ALA A 68 12.89 -6.61 -8.35
N LYS A 69 11.91 -5.73 -8.09
CA LYS A 69 11.56 -4.61 -8.98
C LYS A 69 12.11 -3.31 -8.39
N ASN A 70 12.65 -2.43 -9.25
CA ASN A 70 13.13 -1.12 -8.82
C ASN A 70 12.03 -0.36 -8.05
N PRO A 71 12.30 0.16 -6.83
CA PRO A 71 11.30 0.82 -6.00
C PRO A 71 10.73 2.11 -6.61
N THR A 72 11.40 2.72 -7.58
CA THR A 72 10.83 3.83 -8.38
C THR A 72 9.72 3.40 -9.34
N LYS A 73 9.53 2.11 -9.54
CA LYS A 73 8.56 1.48 -10.44
C LYS A 73 7.44 0.76 -9.70
N ILE A 74 7.35 0.89 -8.39
CA ILE A 74 6.27 0.36 -7.56
C ILE A 74 5.63 1.53 -6.83
N THR A 75 4.31 1.70 -6.99
CA THR A 75 3.57 2.78 -6.33
C THR A 75 2.75 2.27 -5.15
N MET A 76 2.44 3.15 -4.21
CA MET A 76 1.49 2.87 -3.13
C MET A 76 0.13 2.41 -3.68
N GLY A 77 -0.32 3.03 -4.79
CA GLY A 77 -1.58 2.69 -5.44
C GLY A 77 -1.61 1.26 -5.99
N GLU A 78 -0.51 0.79 -6.60
CA GLU A 78 -0.40 -0.61 -7.07
C GLU A 78 -0.51 -1.59 -5.90
N VAL A 79 0.21 -1.34 -4.80
CA VAL A 79 0.20 -2.22 -3.62
C VAL A 79 -1.19 -2.28 -2.99
N VAL A 80 -1.83 -1.13 -2.78
CA VAL A 80 -3.18 -1.07 -2.20
C VAL A 80 -4.19 -1.79 -3.09
N ARG A 81 -4.17 -1.55 -4.40
CA ARG A 81 -5.08 -2.24 -5.35
C ARG A 81 -4.86 -3.75 -5.39
N HIS A 82 -3.62 -4.20 -5.26
CA HIS A 82 -3.34 -5.64 -5.27
C HIS A 82 -3.96 -6.37 -4.08
N PHE A 83 -3.90 -5.80 -2.88
CA PHE A 83 -4.38 -6.47 -1.66
C PHE A 83 -5.83 -6.14 -1.29
N ASP A 84 -6.26 -4.90 -1.50
CA ASP A 84 -7.58 -4.40 -1.10
C ASP A 84 -8.53 -4.15 -2.28
N GLY A 85 -8.01 -4.20 -3.50
CA GLY A 85 -8.78 -4.01 -4.72
C GLY A 85 -9.06 -2.54 -5.02
N ILE A 86 -10.14 -2.01 -4.50
CA ILE A 86 -10.71 -0.73 -4.95
C ILE A 86 -10.14 0.46 -4.18
N LEU A 87 -9.60 1.46 -4.90
CA LEU A 87 -9.27 2.78 -4.35
C LEU A 87 -10.45 3.77 -4.44
N ALA A 88 -11.68 3.27 -4.46
CA ALA A 88 -12.89 4.07 -4.57
C ALA A 88 -13.73 4.00 -3.30
N PRO A 89 -14.36 5.11 -2.85
CA PRO A 89 -15.24 5.11 -1.67
C PRO A 89 -16.51 4.27 -1.84
N ILE A 90 -17.01 4.14 -3.06
CA ILE A 90 -18.19 3.36 -3.43
C ILE A 90 -18.01 2.68 -4.79
N ASP A 91 -18.64 1.54 -4.99
CA ASP A 91 -18.47 0.70 -6.17
C ASP A 91 -18.83 1.39 -7.49
N CYS A 92 -19.88 2.21 -7.51
CA CYS A 92 -20.35 2.88 -8.73
C CYS A 92 -19.44 4.02 -9.25
N VAL A 93 -18.36 4.33 -8.57
CA VAL A 93 -17.29 5.21 -9.06
C VAL A 93 -15.95 4.47 -9.19
N SER A 94 -15.91 3.18 -8.97
CA SER A 94 -14.69 2.36 -9.13
C SER A 94 -14.40 2.09 -10.60
N VAL A 95 -13.11 2.06 -10.96
CA VAL A 95 -12.66 1.61 -12.28
C VAL A 95 -12.45 0.09 -12.32
N THR A 96 -11.92 -0.46 -11.23
CA THR A 96 -11.53 -1.87 -11.15
C THR A 96 -12.61 -2.79 -10.58
N GLY A 97 -13.55 -2.24 -9.81
CA GLY A 97 -14.63 -2.98 -9.16
C GLY A 97 -15.99 -2.31 -9.36
N TYR A 98 -16.23 -1.74 -10.55
CA TYR A 98 -17.49 -1.06 -10.85
C TYR A 98 -18.70 -1.98 -10.68
N LYS A 99 -19.69 -1.49 -9.93
CA LYS A 99 -21.03 -2.07 -9.85
C LYS A 99 -22.06 -1.00 -10.12
N ARG A 100 -22.95 -1.29 -11.06
CA ARG A 100 -24.04 -0.39 -11.42
C ARG A 100 -24.97 -0.18 -10.23
N CYS A 101 -25.30 1.08 -9.97
CA CYS A 101 -26.32 1.47 -9.01
C CYS A 101 -27.57 1.97 -9.77
N SER A 102 -28.76 1.58 -9.34
CA SER A 102 -30.03 2.02 -9.95
C SER A 102 -30.24 3.53 -9.88
N GLN A 103 -29.59 4.21 -8.94
CA GLN A 103 -29.71 5.65 -8.71
C GLN A 103 -28.68 6.49 -9.48
N GLU A 104 -27.77 5.88 -10.24
CA GLU A 104 -26.72 6.62 -10.97
C GLU A 104 -27.22 7.81 -11.78
N PRO A 105 -28.35 7.71 -12.53
CA PRO A 105 -28.82 8.82 -13.38
C PRO A 105 -29.24 10.07 -12.60
N VAL A 106 -29.58 9.94 -11.32
CA VAL A 106 -30.12 11.01 -10.47
C VAL A 106 -29.27 11.27 -9.22
N CYS A 107 -28.22 10.50 -9.01
CA CYS A 107 -27.40 10.54 -7.80
C CYS A 107 -26.46 11.77 -7.81
N ARG A 108 -26.79 12.80 -7.02
CA ARG A 108 -26.03 14.04 -6.95
C ARG A 108 -24.71 13.88 -6.18
N PHE A 109 -24.69 13.13 -5.09
CA PHE A 109 -23.49 12.93 -4.28
C PHE A 109 -22.44 12.02 -4.93
N ARG A 110 -22.80 11.27 -5.97
CA ARG A 110 -21.87 10.45 -6.75
C ARG A 110 -20.70 11.28 -7.30
N ARG A 111 -20.95 12.55 -7.65
CA ARG A 111 -19.91 13.47 -8.12
C ARG A 111 -18.81 13.68 -7.08
N VAL A 112 -19.18 13.89 -5.83
CA VAL A 112 -18.24 14.08 -4.71
C VAL A 112 -17.36 12.84 -4.53
N PHE A 113 -17.95 11.65 -4.53
CA PHE A 113 -17.18 10.40 -4.43
C PHE A 113 -16.30 10.13 -5.64
N PHE A 114 -16.73 10.55 -6.83
CA PHE A 114 -15.91 10.48 -8.03
C PHE A 114 -14.65 11.36 -7.91
N ASP A 115 -14.81 12.60 -7.46
CA ASP A 115 -13.70 13.53 -7.27
C ASP A 115 -12.76 13.05 -6.14
N THR A 116 -13.31 12.55 -5.02
CA THR A 116 -12.55 11.92 -3.94
C THR A 116 -11.72 10.73 -4.44
N ARG A 117 -12.32 9.84 -5.22
CA ARG A 117 -11.61 8.70 -5.83
C ARG A 117 -10.45 9.19 -6.69
N ASN A 118 -10.68 10.18 -7.56
CA ASN A 118 -9.65 10.71 -8.46
C ASN A 118 -8.50 11.32 -7.69
N TYR A 119 -8.81 12.08 -6.62
CA TYR A 119 -7.78 12.67 -5.77
C TYR A 119 -6.93 11.60 -5.06
N VAL A 120 -7.58 10.65 -4.39
CA VAL A 120 -6.89 9.56 -3.68
C VAL A 120 -6.05 8.71 -4.63
N ALA A 121 -6.62 8.28 -5.76
CA ALA A 121 -5.89 7.52 -6.77
C ALA A 121 -4.69 8.30 -7.29
N GLY A 122 -4.85 9.58 -7.60
CA GLY A 122 -3.76 10.43 -8.08
C GLY A 122 -2.63 10.59 -7.06
N VAL A 123 -2.93 10.73 -5.77
CA VAL A 123 -1.91 10.78 -4.70
C VAL A 123 -1.18 9.45 -4.59
N MET A 124 -1.93 8.34 -4.51
CA MET A 124 -1.38 6.99 -4.34
C MET A 124 -0.54 6.53 -5.54
N ASP A 125 -0.94 6.88 -6.76
CA ASP A 125 -0.26 6.45 -7.99
C ASP A 125 1.03 7.25 -8.28
N ARG A 126 1.14 8.47 -7.77
CA ARG A 126 2.39 9.23 -7.82
C ARG A 126 3.38 8.86 -6.72
N ALA A 127 2.90 8.30 -5.61
CA ALA A 127 3.72 7.92 -4.46
C ALA A 127 4.47 6.61 -4.73
N THR A 128 5.66 6.67 -5.32
CA THR A 128 6.53 5.50 -5.48
C THR A 128 7.13 5.07 -4.15
N LEU A 129 7.43 3.78 -3.98
CA LEU A 129 8.07 3.30 -2.75
C LEU A 129 9.42 3.99 -2.50
N ALA A 130 10.17 4.32 -3.57
CA ALA A 130 11.44 5.02 -3.45
C ALA A 130 11.27 6.46 -2.90
N GLU A 131 10.26 7.19 -3.36
CA GLU A 131 10.00 8.55 -2.88
C GLU A 131 9.46 8.56 -1.45
N VAL A 132 8.53 7.66 -1.14
CA VAL A 132 7.96 7.56 0.22
C VAL A 132 9.01 7.15 1.25
N ALA A 133 9.94 6.25 0.90
CA ALA A 133 11.03 5.84 1.79
C ALA A 133 12.00 6.96 2.18
N LYS A 134 12.09 8.02 1.38
CA LYS A 134 12.91 9.21 1.70
C LYS A 134 12.21 10.18 2.65
N GLY A 135 10.90 10.07 2.80
CA GLY A 135 10.09 10.95 3.64
C GLY A 135 10.26 10.66 5.13
N ALA A 136 10.11 11.69 5.95
CA ALA A 136 10.03 11.51 7.40
C ALA A 136 8.68 10.91 7.81
N PRO A 137 8.65 10.03 8.83
CA PRO A 137 7.39 9.56 9.39
C PRO A 137 6.56 10.71 9.94
N LEU A 138 5.25 10.66 9.70
CA LEU A 138 4.31 11.63 10.24
C LEU A 138 4.15 11.43 11.75
N THR A 139 4.32 12.49 12.53
CA THR A 139 4.15 12.45 13.98
C THR A 139 2.67 12.54 14.36
N ARG A 140 2.34 12.08 15.59
CA ARG A 140 0.99 12.24 16.13
C ARG A 140 0.59 13.71 16.24
N GLN A 141 1.54 14.60 16.56
CA GLN A 141 1.27 16.04 16.68
C GLN A 141 0.89 16.65 15.33
N GLU A 142 1.57 16.29 14.24
CA GLU A 142 1.22 16.74 12.88
C GLU A 142 -0.16 16.27 12.46
N VAL A 143 -0.53 15.01 12.80
CA VAL A 143 -1.88 14.49 12.52
C VAL A 143 -2.95 15.32 13.23
N TRP A 144 -2.71 15.69 14.50
CA TRP A 144 -3.66 16.48 15.29
C TRP A 144 -3.66 17.97 14.91
N ALA A 145 -2.51 18.54 14.52
CA ALA A 145 -2.45 19.93 14.07
C ALA A 145 -3.28 20.19 12.82
N GLY A 146 -3.30 19.25 11.87
CA GLY A 146 -4.17 19.30 10.69
C GLY A 146 -5.66 19.18 11.01
N PHE A 147 -6.03 18.82 12.25
CA PHE A 147 -7.43 18.67 12.70
C PHE A 147 -8.02 19.95 13.31
N ILE A 148 -7.16 20.92 13.69
CA ILE A 148 -7.57 22.11 14.48
C ILE A 148 -8.27 23.17 13.62
N GLU A 149 -8.15 23.12 12.30
CA GLU A 149 -8.77 24.12 11.40
C GLU A 149 -10.21 23.78 10.96
N GLY A 150 -10.92 22.94 11.72
CA GLY A 150 -12.37 22.77 11.58
C GLY A 150 -12.85 21.90 10.42
N GLU A 151 -11.97 21.27 9.70
CA GLU A 151 -12.30 20.31 8.63
C GLU A 151 -12.19 18.87 9.13
N GLY A 152 -12.80 18.61 10.28
CA GLY A 152 -12.87 17.26 10.85
C GLY A 152 -13.70 16.33 9.99
N ILE A 153 -13.15 15.17 9.69
CA ILE A 153 -13.86 14.00 9.19
C ILE A 153 -14.41 13.22 10.37
#